data_15d1ed1e6896c27a6ed6f26a24d381af
#
_entry.id   15d1ed1e6896c27a6ed6f26a24d381af
#
_cell.length_a   1.000
_cell.length_b   1.000
_cell.length_c   1.000
_cell.angle_alpha   90.00
_cell.angle_beta   90.00
_cell.angle_gamma   90.00
#
_symmetry.space_group_name_H-M   'P 1'
#
loop_
_entity.id
_entity.type
_entity.pdbx_description
1 polymer ?
#
loop_
_entity_poly.entity_id
_entity_poly.type
_entity_poly.pdbx_seq_one_letter_code
_entity_poly.pdbx_strand_id
1 'polypeptide(L)'
;MDSYNDGVRLRCRSLTEDKKVQDLDSSGDCDASHRAVNGDINSNGKVEVEHVISKKLQLKRKAELLKGELMRQFDNHVRLFVDGLIEESASLEPAPVPAVFSPLLSDKERVKLRYIRPPHGQGKQFVSRRSLLDELFEVNHIRTIYHMFIALLILFILSTLVVDFIDQGRLVLDFDLLVYAFGQFPLVVCTWICMFLSALVVPYSLFHLWSQTQCGSSGHPRLSSFYFGTLFLCYQFLCLGFLPTYVVVSNSLPPASCFIIILEQVRLMMKAHSFVRENVPKFLSWAKEKTGMLFLSLTFLFHNILMSPIPSGPSPAVPQVTQYLYFLFAPTLIYRDKYPRTPVIRWGYVATKLLQVLGCLFYAYYVFVRLCIPQFRSISLQLFDLRAMVLCVFNSILPGVLVLFLAFFAFLHCWLNAFAEMLCFADRMFYKDWWNSTSFANYYRTWNVVVHDWLYYYVYKDFLWISRKRFRAAAMLFVFTVSAVVHEYILAICFGFFYPVLFCLFMCFGMMFNFILHDRRKGPIWNIIMWTSLFLGQGVLICLYSQEWYAQRYCPQKEPSLVNLLTPRSWSCQKTSADGL
;
A
#
# COMPACT_ATOMS: atom_id res chain seq x y z
N MET A 1 -49.76 22.76 -19.66
CA MET A 1 -50.33 22.93 -18.33
C MET A 1 -49.19 23.03 -17.38
N ASP A 2 -48.59 24.20 -17.29
CA ASP A 2 -48.78 25.22 -16.24
C ASP A 2 -48.35 24.68 -14.88
N SER A 3 -47.43 25.22 -14.13
CA SER A 3 -47.19 26.63 -13.80
C SER A 3 -45.89 26.75 -13.00
N TYR A 4 -45.08 27.71 -13.29
CA TYR A 4 -44.50 28.77 -12.45
C TYR A 4 -44.04 28.42 -11.02
N ASN A 5 -42.72 28.56 -10.73
CA ASN A 5 -42.34 29.60 -9.80
C ASN A 5 -40.83 29.98 -9.87
N ASP A 6 -40.60 31.27 -9.92
CA ASP A 6 -39.36 32.02 -9.83
C ASP A 6 -38.67 31.86 -8.46
N GLY A 7 -37.34 31.84 -8.45
CA GLY A 7 -36.55 31.86 -7.24
C GLY A 7 -35.12 32.33 -7.49
N VAL A 8 -34.98 33.65 -7.61
CA VAL A 8 -33.83 34.51 -7.22
C VAL A 8 -32.42 33.88 -7.23
N ARG A 9 -31.67 34.18 -8.27
CA ARG A 9 -30.20 34.05 -8.37
C ARG A 9 -29.52 35.14 -7.53
N LEU A 10 -28.88 34.80 -6.43
CA LEU A 10 -27.88 35.62 -5.76
C LEU A 10 -26.49 35.23 -6.27
N ARG A 11 -25.90 36.13 -7.02
CA ARG A 11 -24.54 36.08 -7.57
C ARG A 11 -23.58 36.64 -6.54
N CYS A 12 -22.84 35.80 -5.81
CA CYS A 12 -21.69 36.27 -5.03
C CYS A 12 -20.46 36.30 -5.91
N ARG A 13 -19.96 37.49 -6.16
CA ARG A 13 -18.67 37.80 -6.76
C ARG A 13 -17.62 37.83 -5.62
N SER A 14 -16.67 36.93 -5.62
CA SER A 14 -15.48 36.98 -4.75
C SER A 14 -14.47 37.95 -5.36
N LEU A 15 -14.14 38.98 -4.62
CA LEU A 15 -12.95 39.81 -4.83
C LEU A 15 -11.90 39.37 -3.82
N THR A 16 -10.85 38.77 -4.32
CA THR A 16 -9.58 38.58 -3.64
C THR A 16 -8.72 39.81 -3.88
N GLU A 17 -8.30 40.49 -2.83
CA GLU A 17 -7.15 41.39 -2.84
C GLU A 17 -6.21 41.05 -1.69
N ASP A 18 -5.05 40.58 -2.07
CA ASP A 18 -3.86 40.48 -1.24
C ASP A 18 -3.31 41.89 -0.97
N LYS A 19 -3.03 42.21 0.27
CA LYS A 19 -2.08 43.27 0.62
C LYS A 19 -1.11 42.80 1.69
N LYS A 20 0.14 42.62 1.25
CA LYS A 20 1.35 42.59 2.05
C LYS A 20 1.47 43.82 2.91
N VAL A 21 1.74 43.64 4.20
CA VAL A 21 2.32 44.65 5.07
C VAL A 21 3.80 44.34 5.20
N GLN A 22 4.64 45.28 4.78
CA GLN A 22 6.06 45.36 5.10
C GLN A 22 6.27 46.55 6.01
N ASP A 23 6.78 46.29 7.20
CA ASP A 23 7.38 47.28 8.08
C ASP A 23 8.70 47.79 7.49
N LEU A 24 8.92 49.06 7.53
CA LEU A 24 10.26 49.67 7.49
C LEU A 24 10.21 51.03 8.19
N ASP A 25 10.95 51.07 9.29
CA ASP A 25 11.38 52.29 9.98
C ASP A 25 12.50 52.97 9.20
N SER A 26 12.53 54.25 9.32
CA SER A 26 13.61 55.19 9.63
C SER A 26 13.75 56.40 8.70
N SER A 27 13.56 57.52 9.32
CA SER A 27 14.28 58.82 9.31
C SER A 27 14.96 59.28 8.00
N GLY A 28 14.71 60.55 7.69
CA GLY A 28 15.60 61.36 6.87
C GLY A 28 14.96 62.58 6.22
N ASP A 29 15.36 63.67 6.70
CA ASP A 29 15.06 65.08 6.36
C ASP A 29 15.19 65.48 4.89
N CYS A 30 14.57 66.64 4.64
CA CYS A 30 14.98 67.79 3.82
C CYS A 30 14.24 68.10 2.52
N ASP A 31 13.65 69.27 2.62
CA ASP A 31 13.57 70.45 1.75
C ASP A 31 12.81 70.47 0.38
N ALA A 32 11.84 71.34 0.49
CA ALA A 32 11.48 72.50 -0.34
C ALA A 32 11.55 72.40 -1.89
N SER A 33 10.45 72.66 -2.55
CA SER A 33 10.19 73.91 -3.26
C SER A 33 8.83 73.98 -3.93
N HIS A 34 8.22 75.12 -3.73
CA HIS A 34 7.11 75.81 -4.39
C HIS A 34 6.63 75.38 -5.79
N ARG A 35 5.32 75.23 -5.89
CA ARG A 35 4.53 76.09 -6.80
C ARG A 35 3.04 76.03 -6.47
N ALA A 36 2.50 77.24 -6.23
CA ALA A 36 1.10 77.51 -6.02
C ALA A 36 0.31 77.42 -7.34
N VAL A 37 -0.89 76.85 -7.26
CA VAL A 37 -2.03 77.24 -8.10
C VAL A 37 -3.25 77.31 -7.19
N ASN A 38 -3.81 78.52 -7.06
CA ASN A 38 -5.06 78.84 -6.40
C ASN A 38 -6.24 78.11 -7.05
N GLY A 39 -7.13 77.63 -6.21
CA GLY A 39 -8.46 77.24 -6.57
C GLY A 39 -9.29 77.08 -5.28
N ASP A 40 -10.05 78.10 -4.96
CA ASP A 40 -11.03 78.13 -3.87
C ASP A 40 -11.99 76.95 -3.97
N ILE A 41 -11.99 76.07 -2.97
CA ILE A 41 -13.04 75.09 -2.72
C ILE A 41 -13.44 75.16 -1.26
N ASN A 42 -14.63 75.62 -1.09
CA ASN A 42 -15.56 75.73 0.02
C ASN A 42 -15.20 74.85 1.26
N SER A 43 -14.89 75.47 2.37
CA SER A 43 -14.54 74.90 3.67
C SER A 43 -15.65 74.05 4.32
N ASN A 44 -16.88 74.13 3.89
CA ASN A 44 -18.01 73.36 4.41
C ASN A 44 -18.04 71.89 3.88
N GLY A 45 -17.54 71.59 2.72
CA GLY A 45 -17.53 70.22 2.19
C GLY A 45 -16.50 69.27 2.84
N LYS A 46 -15.38 69.85 3.33
CA LYS A 46 -14.35 69.03 4.02
C LYS A 46 -14.82 68.55 5.41
N VAL A 47 -15.54 69.39 6.16
CA VAL A 47 -16.06 69.02 7.48
C VAL A 47 -17.13 67.94 7.38
N GLU A 48 -17.97 67.96 6.38
CA GLU A 48 -19.02 66.97 6.16
C GLU A 48 -18.45 65.59 5.74
N VAL A 49 -17.42 65.58 4.91
CA VAL A 49 -16.74 64.34 4.50
C VAL A 49 -15.97 63.71 5.66
N GLU A 50 -15.30 64.49 6.49
CA GLU A 50 -14.60 64.00 7.68
C GLU A 50 -15.58 63.43 8.72
N HIS A 51 -16.75 64.06 8.88
CA HIS A 51 -17.81 63.55 9.77
C HIS A 51 -18.41 62.24 9.26
N VAL A 52 -18.61 62.09 7.97
CA VAL A 52 -19.10 60.83 7.36
C VAL A 52 -18.06 59.72 7.49
N ILE A 53 -16.77 60.03 7.31
CA ILE A 53 -15.67 59.04 7.46
C ILE A 53 -15.57 58.61 8.93
N SER A 54 -15.62 59.53 9.90
CA SER A 54 -15.57 59.20 11.33
C SER A 54 -16.75 58.34 11.77
N LYS A 55 -17.95 58.65 11.28
CA LYS A 55 -19.16 57.87 11.54
C LYS A 55 -19.11 56.45 10.92
N LYS A 56 -18.53 56.34 9.74
CA LYS A 56 -18.30 55.03 9.07
C LYS A 56 -17.27 54.17 9.81
N LEU A 57 -16.23 54.80 10.37
CA LEU A 57 -15.22 54.14 11.21
C LEU A 57 -15.81 53.67 12.55
N GLN A 58 -16.66 54.46 13.17
CA GLN A 58 -17.37 54.09 14.40
C GLN A 58 -18.34 52.93 14.17
N LEU A 59 -19.08 52.94 13.06
CA LEU A 59 -19.95 51.83 12.67
C LEU A 59 -19.17 50.54 12.40
N LYS A 60 -18.00 50.65 11.76
CA LYS A 60 -17.12 49.48 11.51
C LYS A 60 -16.59 48.90 12.81
N ARG A 61 -16.14 49.74 13.76
CA ARG A 61 -15.71 49.28 15.10
C ARG A 61 -16.85 48.63 15.89
N LYS A 62 -18.06 49.21 15.85
CA LYS A 62 -19.23 48.59 16.49
C LYS A 62 -19.60 47.24 15.88
N ALA A 63 -19.50 47.09 14.56
CA ALA A 63 -19.75 45.81 13.86
C ALA A 63 -18.70 44.74 14.22
N GLU A 64 -17.43 45.13 14.37
CA GLU A 64 -16.37 44.20 14.79
C GLU A 64 -16.52 43.76 16.26
N LEU A 65 -16.90 44.65 17.13
CA LEU A 65 -17.20 44.34 18.56
C LEU A 65 -18.41 43.39 18.66
N LEU A 66 -19.48 43.68 17.93
CA LEU A 66 -20.69 42.83 17.91
C LEU A 66 -20.37 41.43 17.33
N LYS A 67 -19.55 41.36 16.27
CA LYS A 67 -19.09 40.09 15.70
C LYS A 67 -18.25 39.28 16.71
N GLY A 68 -17.36 39.94 17.44
CA GLY A 68 -16.55 39.30 18.48
C GLY A 68 -17.40 38.73 19.62
N GLU A 69 -18.41 39.50 20.08
CA GLU A 69 -19.32 39.06 21.13
C GLU A 69 -20.22 37.91 20.68
N LEU A 70 -20.73 37.94 19.44
CA LEU A 70 -21.54 36.87 18.86
C LEU A 70 -20.73 35.57 18.71
N MET A 71 -19.48 35.67 18.27
CA MET A 71 -18.57 34.51 18.18
C MET A 71 -18.28 33.91 19.54
N ARG A 72 -18.07 34.74 20.56
CA ARG A 72 -17.84 34.29 21.93
C ARG A 72 -19.07 33.60 22.54
N GLN A 73 -20.26 34.13 22.30
CA GLN A 73 -21.51 33.49 22.73
C GLN A 73 -21.75 32.17 22.00
N PHE A 74 -21.46 32.09 20.70
CA PHE A 74 -21.55 30.88 19.91
C PHE A 74 -20.58 29.80 20.42
N ASP A 75 -19.31 30.15 20.65
CA ASP A 75 -18.32 29.22 21.19
C ASP A 75 -18.70 28.70 22.59
N ASN A 76 -19.27 29.52 23.44
CA ASN A 76 -19.75 29.09 24.76
C ASN A 76 -20.96 28.15 24.66
N HIS A 77 -21.90 28.39 23.75
CA HIS A 77 -23.05 27.50 23.54
C HIS A 77 -22.61 26.17 22.95
N VAL A 78 -21.66 26.18 22.02
CA VAL A 78 -21.08 24.95 21.44
C VAL A 78 -20.34 24.16 22.51
N ARG A 79 -19.57 24.81 23.38
CA ARG A 79 -18.90 24.12 24.51
C ARG A 79 -19.89 23.47 25.44
N LEU A 80 -20.90 24.21 25.92
CA LEU A 80 -21.93 23.67 26.81
C LEU A 80 -22.70 22.50 26.18
N PHE A 81 -22.96 22.57 24.88
CA PHE A 81 -23.60 21.48 24.15
C PHE A 81 -22.70 20.23 24.02
N VAL A 82 -21.42 20.43 23.73
CA VAL A 82 -20.44 19.34 23.64
C VAL A 82 -20.19 18.71 25.01
N ASP A 83 -20.05 19.52 26.07
CA ASP A 83 -19.87 19.03 27.44
C ASP A 83 -21.12 18.25 27.91
N GLY A 84 -22.31 18.72 27.59
CA GLY A 84 -23.56 17.97 27.84
C GLY A 84 -23.66 16.64 27.12
N LEU A 85 -23.22 16.56 25.83
CA LEU A 85 -23.13 15.31 25.09
C LEU A 85 -22.09 14.34 25.64
N ILE A 86 -20.96 14.86 26.15
CA ILE A 86 -19.92 14.04 26.79
C ILE A 86 -20.45 13.46 28.11
N GLU A 87 -21.18 14.25 28.91
CA GLU A 87 -21.76 13.80 30.17
C GLU A 87 -22.91 12.79 29.96
N GLU A 88 -23.73 12.98 28.93
CA GLU A 88 -24.77 12.03 28.51
C GLU A 88 -24.15 10.72 27.97
N SER A 89 -23.02 10.80 27.23
CA SER A 89 -22.30 9.63 26.73
C SER A 89 -21.59 8.84 27.86
N ALA A 90 -21.20 9.48 28.94
CA ALA A 90 -20.57 8.85 30.09
C ALA A 90 -21.57 8.11 31.00
N SER A 91 -22.85 8.43 30.89
CA SER A 91 -23.94 7.78 31.64
C SER A 91 -24.53 6.56 30.96
N LEU A 92 -24.16 6.28 29.71
CA LEU A 92 -24.59 5.11 28.96
C LEU A 92 -23.58 3.96 29.10
N GLU A 93 -23.98 2.86 29.76
CA GLU A 93 -23.22 1.62 29.76
C GLU A 93 -22.94 1.13 28.32
N PRO A 94 -21.78 0.48 28.05
CA PRO A 94 -21.37 0.17 26.68
C PRO A 94 -22.17 -0.97 26.07
N ALA A 95 -23.27 -0.66 25.43
CA ALA A 95 -23.88 -1.51 24.43
C ALA A 95 -23.12 -1.35 23.09
N PRO A 96 -22.96 -2.41 22.26
CA PRO A 96 -22.21 -2.32 21.01
C PRO A 96 -22.93 -1.39 20.03
N VAL A 97 -22.37 -0.21 19.80
CA VAL A 97 -22.91 0.82 18.90
C VAL A 97 -22.69 0.42 17.45
N PRO A 98 -23.73 0.36 16.59
CA PRO A 98 -23.56 0.24 15.15
C PRO A 98 -22.92 1.52 14.61
N ALA A 99 -21.91 1.34 13.75
CA ALA A 99 -21.14 2.42 13.13
C ALA A 99 -21.96 3.18 12.07
N VAL A 100 -22.95 3.97 12.53
CA VAL A 100 -23.65 4.93 11.66
C VAL A 100 -23.82 6.21 12.48
N PHE A 101 -23.11 7.22 12.15
CA PHE A 101 -23.17 8.65 12.47
C PHE A 101 -21.85 9.23 12.94
N SER A 102 -21.12 9.86 12.02
CA SER A 102 -20.20 10.95 12.30
C SER A 102 -20.13 11.91 11.11
N PRO A 103 -21.06 12.87 11.00
CA PRO A 103 -20.98 13.91 9.98
C PRO A 103 -20.19 15.16 10.37
N LEU A 104 -19.59 15.26 11.57
CA LEU A 104 -19.08 16.53 12.13
C LEU A 104 -17.61 16.58 12.52
N LEU A 105 -16.79 15.61 12.13
CA LEU A 105 -15.34 15.72 12.34
C LEU A 105 -14.70 16.44 11.14
N SER A 106 -13.93 17.50 11.43
CA SER A 106 -13.18 18.23 10.40
C SER A 106 -12.23 17.28 9.66
N ASP A 107 -11.94 17.54 8.36
CA ASP A 107 -11.04 16.71 7.57
C ASP A 107 -9.65 16.54 8.22
N LYS A 108 -9.19 17.51 8.99
CA LYS A 108 -7.95 17.42 9.77
C LYS A 108 -8.04 16.41 10.93
N GLU A 109 -9.18 16.26 11.56
CA GLU A 109 -9.39 15.29 12.64
C GLU A 109 -9.67 13.89 12.09
N ARG A 110 -10.37 13.76 10.96
CA ARG A 110 -10.51 12.49 10.22
C ARG A 110 -9.14 11.96 9.77
N VAL A 111 -8.25 12.84 9.30
CA VAL A 111 -6.87 12.49 8.97
C VAL A 111 -6.09 12.09 10.23
N LYS A 112 -6.27 12.79 11.35
CA LYS A 112 -5.60 12.47 12.61
C LYS A 112 -6.05 11.12 13.19
N LEU A 113 -7.34 10.80 13.17
CA LEU A 113 -7.88 9.50 13.57
C LEU A 113 -7.42 8.35 12.64
N ARG A 114 -7.21 8.60 11.34
CA ARG A 114 -6.62 7.64 10.41
C ARG A 114 -5.16 7.26 10.77
N TYR A 115 -4.45 8.13 11.49
CA TYR A 115 -3.02 7.97 11.80
C TYR A 115 -2.71 7.74 13.28
N ILE A 116 -3.70 7.47 14.15
CA ILE A 116 -3.42 7.09 15.54
C ILE A 116 -2.63 5.80 15.53
N ARG A 117 -1.33 5.90 15.83
CA ARG A 117 -0.48 4.74 16.07
C ARG A 117 -0.97 4.04 17.34
N PRO A 118 -1.26 2.74 17.31
CA PRO A 118 -1.57 2.01 18.53
C PRO A 118 -0.40 2.12 19.52
N PRO A 119 -0.66 2.18 20.83
CA PRO A 119 0.38 2.31 21.84
C PRO A 119 1.44 1.23 21.69
N HIS A 120 2.70 1.59 21.93
CA HIS A 120 3.85 0.69 21.82
C HIS A 120 3.67 -0.52 22.74
N GLY A 121 3.42 -1.70 22.13
CA GLY A 121 3.23 -2.98 22.85
C GLY A 121 2.06 -3.81 22.37
N GLN A 122 1.03 -3.20 21.79
CA GLN A 122 -0.10 -3.95 21.22
C GLN A 122 0.18 -4.34 19.78
N GLY A 123 -0.29 -5.54 19.36
CA GLY A 123 -0.26 -5.99 17.97
C GLY A 123 -1.16 -5.12 17.08
N LYS A 124 -1.15 -5.32 15.74
CA LYS A 124 -2.03 -4.59 14.81
C LYS A 124 -3.50 -4.75 15.24
N GLN A 125 -4.19 -3.63 15.41
CA GLN A 125 -5.64 -3.59 15.58
C GLN A 125 -6.29 -3.39 14.21
N PHE A 126 -7.29 -4.22 13.92
CA PHE A 126 -8.11 -4.12 12.71
C PHE A 126 -9.36 -3.30 13.03
N VAL A 127 -9.65 -2.32 12.19
CA VAL A 127 -10.82 -1.44 12.35
C VAL A 127 -11.59 -1.41 11.03
N SER A 128 -12.91 -1.37 11.09
CA SER A 128 -13.72 -1.25 9.88
C SER A 128 -13.41 0.07 9.15
N ARG A 129 -12.95 -0.04 7.90
CA ARG A 129 -12.59 1.09 7.04
C ARG A 129 -12.92 0.76 5.59
N ARG A 130 -13.32 1.78 4.85
CA ARG A 130 -13.50 1.68 3.40
C ARG A 130 -12.14 1.79 2.69
N SER A 131 -12.08 1.34 1.45
CA SER A 131 -10.90 1.53 0.61
C SER A 131 -10.73 3.02 0.27
N LEU A 132 -9.48 3.52 0.37
CA LEU A 132 -9.18 4.93 0.14
C LEU A 132 -9.60 5.41 -1.26
N LEU A 133 -9.35 4.63 -2.31
CA LEU A 133 -9.72 4.99 -3.68
C LEU A 133 -11.24 4.97 -3.88
N ASP A 134 -11.98 4.04 -3.23
CA ASP A 134 -13.44 4.06 -3.28
C ASP A 134 -14.02 5.32 -2.63
N GLU A 135 -13.42 5.80 -1.53
CA GLU A 135 -13.81 7.08 -0.91
C GLU A 135 -13.47 8.27 -1.82
N LEU A 136 -12.30 8.25 -2.46
CA LEU A 136 -11.88 9.32 -3.37
C LEU A 136 -12.76 9.39 -4.62
N PHE A 137 -13.24 8.26 -5.15
CA PHE A 137 -14.14 8.23 -6.29
C PHE A 137 -15.57 8.71 -5.98
N GLU A 138 -15.92 8.91 -4.72
CA GLU A 138 -17.15 9.61 -4.35
C GLU A 138 -17.06 11.11 -4.67
N VAL A 139 -15.84 11.66 -4.72
CA VAL A 139 -15.59 13.07 -5.11
C VAL A 139 -15.68 13.20 -6.64
N ASN A 140 -16.61 14.01 -7.13
CA ASN A 140 -16.89 14.14 -8.56
C ASN A 140 -15.66 14.51 -9.41
N HIS A 141 -14.80 15.41 -8.93
CA HIS A 141 -13.59 15.82 -9.65
C HIS A 141 -12.62 14.64 -9.84
N ILE A 142 -12.37 13.85 -8.80
CA ILE A 142 -11.47 12.69 -8.86
C ILE A 142 -12.07 11.61 -9.75
N ARG A 143 -13.36 11.38 -9.67
CA ARG A 143 -14.06 10.45 -10.55
C ARG A 143 -13.98 10.87 -12.02
N THR A 144 -14.09 12.17 -12.30
CA THR A 144 -13.93 12.69 -13.66
C THR A 144 -12.50 12.46 -14.18
N ILE A 145 -11.47 12.69 -13.37
CA ILE A 145 -10.07 12.36 -13.74
C ILE A 145 -9.92 10.87 -14.06
N TYR A 146 -10.51 9.99 -13.28
CA TYR A 146 -10.52 8.55 -13.56
C TYR A 146 -11.21 8.23 -14.90
N HIS A 147 -12.37 8.87 -15.21
CA HIS A 147 -13.02 8.70 -16.51
C HIS A 147 -12.16 9.23 -17.67
N MET A 148 -11.44 10.33 -17.47
CA MET A 148 -10.48 10.84 -18.49
C MET A 148 -9.34 9.84 -18.74
N PHE A 149 -8.82 9.19 -17.70
CA PHE A 149 -7.83 8.12 -17.84
C PHE A 149 -8.37 6.95 -18.66
N ILE A 150 -9.60 6.48 -18.38
CA ILE A 150 -10.24 5.43 -19.18
C ILE A 150 -10.40 5.87 -20.64
N ALA A 151 -10.85 7.10 -20.89
CA ALA A 151 -11.00 7.62 -22.25
C ALA A 151 -9.66 7.66 -23.00
N LEU A 152 -8.57 8.09 -22.36
CA LEU A 152 -7.22 8.06 -22.95
C LEU A 152 -6.76 6.63 -23.27
N LEU A 153 -7.03 5.67 -22.39
CA LEU A 153 -6.70 4.27 -22.65
C LEU A 153 -7.50 3.70 -23.83
N ILE A 154 -8.79 4.02 -23.92
CA ILE A 154 -9.65 3.62 -25.06
C ILE A 154 -9.11 4.25 -26.36
N LEU A 155 -8.78 5.55 -26.35
CA LEU A 155 -8.22 6.22 -27.52
C LEU A 155 -6.87 5.65 -27.95
N PHE A 156 -6.04 5.24 -27.00
CA PHE A 156 -4.77 4.58 -27.29
C PHE A 156 -4.98 3.24 -28.02
N ILE A 157 -5.93 2.39 -27.55
CA ILE A 157 -6.27 1.16 -28.24
C ILE A 157 -6.86 1.46 -29.63
N LEU A 158 -7.82 2.37 -29.70
CA LEU A 158 -8.47 2.72 -30.95
C LEU A 158 -7.47 3.25 -31.99
N SER A 159 -6.56 4.13 -31.59
CA SER A 159 -5.49 4.67 -32.44
C SER A 159 -4.65 3.56 -33.06
N THR A 160 -4.22 2.59 -32.26
CA THR A 160 -3.38 1.50 -32.77
C THR A 160 -4.17 0.52 -33.63
N LEU A 161 -5.45 0.23 -33.31
CA LEU A 161 -6.31 -0.59 -34.16
C LEU A 161 -6.55 0.05 -35.54
N VAL A 162 -6.75 1.39 -35.57
CA VAL A 162 -6.91 2.13 -36.81
C VAL A 162 -5.64 2.09 -37.65
N VAL A 163 -4.47 2.29 -37.01
CA VAL A 163 -3.17 2.19 -37.70
C VAL A 163 -2.98 0.80 -38.29
N ASP A 164 -3.21 -0.26 -37.52
CA ASP A 164 -3.09 -1.65 -38.01
C ASP A 164 -4.02 -1.93 -39.19
N PHE A 165 -5.27 -1.42 -39.11
CA PHE A 165 -6.23 -1.62 -40.21
C PHE A 165 -5.80 -0.88 -41.50
N ILE A 166 -5.24 0.32 -41.37
CA ILE A 166 -4.74 1.08 -42.51
C ILE A 166 -3.50 0.41 -43.11
N ASP A 167 -2.54 -0.01 -42.28
CA ASP A 167 -1.25 -0.52 -42.72
C ASP A 167 -1.34 -1.98 -43.22
N GLN A 168 -2.17 -2.82 -42.59
CA GLN A 168 -2.22 -4.27 -42.85
C GLN A 168 -3.55 -4.75 -43.43
N GLY A 169 -4.55 -3.88 -43.55
CA GLY A 169 -5.92 -4.22 -44.01
C GLY A 169 -6.68 -5.16 -43.07
N ARG A 170 -6.15 -5.46 -41.88
CA ARG A 170 -6.77 -6.35 -40.88
C ARG A 170 -6.49 -5.86 -39.47
N LEU A 171 -7.38 -6.24 -38.55
CA LEU A 171 -7.16 -6.01 -37.11
C LEU A 171 -6.18 -7.07 -36.59
N VAL A 172 -5.01 -6.64 -36.13
CA VAL A 172 -3.98 -7.53 -35.56
C VAL A 172 -4.18 -7.61 -34.05
N LEU A 173 -4.99 -8.57 -33.63
CA LEU A 173 -5.18 -8.93 -32.21
C LEU A 173 -4.56 -10.32 -31.99
N ASP A 174 -3.22 -10.36 -31.95
CA ASP A 174 -2.50 -11.61 -31.71
C ASP A 174 -2.45 -11.91 -30.22
N PHE A 175 -3.29 -12.79 -29.75
CA PHE A 175 -3.31 -13.26 -28.36
C PHE A 175 -2.21 -14.30 -28.05
N ASP A 176 -1.34 -14.59 -29.00
CA ASP A 176 -0.27 -15.60 -28.85
C ASP A 176 0.64 -15.33 -27.64
N LEU A 177 0.94 -14.05 -27.37
CA LEU A 177 1.70 -13.67 -26.19
C LEU A 177 0.95 -14.02 -24.89
N LEU A 178 -0.37 -13.82 -24.85
CA LEU A 178 -1.18 -14.15 -23.69
C LEU A 178 -1.25 -15.66 -23.47
N VAL A 179 -1.51 -16.42 -24.54
CA VAL A 179 -1.52 -17.88 -24.52
C VAL A 179 -0.16 -18.43 -24.10
N TYR A 180 0.92 -17.86 -24.64
CA TYR A 180 2.28 -18.19 -24.22
C TYR A 180 2.52 -17.88 -22.74
N ALA A 181 2.20 -16.66 -22.28
CA ALA A 181 2.49 -16.22 -20.93
C ALA A 181 1.77 -17.06 -19.85
N PHE A 182 0.55 -17.53 -20.14
CA PHE A 182 -0.26 -18.38 -19.26
C PHE A 182 -0.20 -19.87 -19.66
N GLY A 183 0.81 -20.29 -20.39
CA GLY A 183 1.00 -21.69 -20.77
C GLY A 183 1.10 -22.62 -19.57
N GLN A 184 0.77 -23.90 -19.77
CA GLN A 184 0.78 -24.96 -18.75
C GLN A 184 -0.11 -24.66 -17.53
N PHE A 185 -1.21 -23.93 -17.73
CA PHE A 185 -2.12 -23.50 -16.66
C PHE A 185 -2.67 -24.64 -15.78
N PRO A 186 -2.99 -25.86 -16.30
CA PRO A 186 -3.37 -27.00 -15.45
C PRO A 186 -2.32 -27.36 -14.40
N LEU A 187 -1.02 -27.33 -14.76
CA LEU A 187 0.07 -27.59 -13.82
C LEU A 187 0.15 -26.51 -12.75
N VAL A 188 -0.08 -25.26 -13.13
CA VAL A 188 -0.15 -24.12 -12.17
C VAL A 188 -1.24 -24.34 -11.14
N VAL A 189 -2.45 -24.71 -11.58
CA VAL A 189 -3.60 -24.96 -10.69
C VAL A 189 -3.31 -26.15 -9.76
N CYS A 190 -2.78 -27.25 -10.29
CA CYS A 190 -2.42 -28.42 -9.49
C CYS A 190 -1.37 -28.07 -8.42
N THR A 191 -0.30 -27.39 -8.80
CA THR A 191 0.75 -26.93 -7.87
C THR A 191 0.19 -25.98 -6.81
N TRP A 192 -0.68 -25.05 -7.21
CA TRP A 192 -1.34 -24.14 -6.28
C TRP A 192 -2.20 -24.89 -5.25
N ILE A 193 -3.01 -25.85 -5.70
CA ILE A 193 -3.84 -26.67 -4.80
C ILE A 193 -2.95 -27.44 -3.81
N CYS A 194 -1.87 -28.07 -4.27
CA CYS A 194 -0.93 -28.78 -3.40
C CYS A 194 -0.28 -27.86 -2.36
N MET A 195 0.19 -26.67 -2.76
CA MET A 195 0.73 -25.66 -1.85
C MET A 195 -0.32 -25.21 -0.81
N PHE A 196 -1.53 -24.91 -1.28
CA PHE A 196 -2.61 -24.47 -0.41
C PHE A 196 -3.00 -25.53 0.63
N LEU A 197 -3.20 -26.78 0.20
CA LEU A 197 -3.54 -27.88 1.11
C LEU A 197 -2.41 -28.15 2.10
N SER A 198 -1.14 -28.13 1.66
CA SER A 198 0.00 -28.27 2.57
C SER A 198 0.06 -27.13 3.60
N ALA A 199 -0.19 -25.88 3.16
CA ALA A 199 -0.20 -24.70 4.03
C ALA A 199 -1.40 -24.69 5.00
N LEU A 200 -2.50 -25.33 4.65
CA LEU A 200 -3.65 -25.50 5.55
C LEU A 200 -3.38 -26.58 6.61
N VAL A 201 -2.86 -27.74 6.18
CA VAL A 201 -2.78 -28.93 7.05
C VAL A 201 -1.52 -28.87 7.93
N VAL A 202 -0.34 -28.64 7.35
CA VAL A 202 0.94 -28.88 8.07
C VAL A 202 1.16 -27.86 9.21
N PRO A 203 1.08 -26.53 9.01
CA PRO A 203 1.30 -25.59 10.12
C PRO A 203 0.28 -25.74 11.24
N TYR A 204 -0.98 -26.03 10.90
CA TYR A 204 -2.03 -26.25 11.87
C TYR A 204 -1.79 -27.52 12.69
N SER A 205 -1.49 -28.65 12.03
CA SER A 205 -1.23 -29.94 12.69
C SER A 205 0.01 -29.88 13.58
N LEU A 206 1.09 -29.24 13.09
CA LEU A 206 2.31 -29.05 13.89
C LEU A 206 2.04 -28.22 15.13
N PHE A 207 1.29 -27.12 15.00
CA PHE A 207 0.92 -26.30 16.15
C PHE A 207 0.03 -27.05 17.13
N HIS A 208 -0.95 -27.81 16.62
CA HIS A 208 -1.86 -28.60 17.44
C HIS A 208 -1.11 -29.71 18.22
N LEU A 209 -0.26 -30.49 17.56
CA LEU A 209 0.58 -31.53 18.19
C LEU A 209 1.54 -30.92 19.22
N TRP A 210 2.18 -29.79 18.86
CA TRP A 210 3.04 -29.09 19.82
C TRP A 210 2.25 -28.63 21.05
N SER A 211 1.06 -28.10 20.89
CA SER A 211 0.22 -27.65 22.00
C SER A 211 -0.17 -28.81 22.93
N GLN A 212 -0.44 -30.00 22.40
CA GLN A 212 -0.72 -31.20 23.17
C GLN A 212 0.51 -31.64 23.97
N THR A 213 1.71 -31.62 23.36
CA THR A 213 2.95 -32.00 24.10
C THR A 213 3.29 -31.03 25.23
N GLN A 214 2.91 -29.74 25.11
CA GLN A 214 3.10 -28.77 26.18
C GLN A 214 2.10 -28.93 27.33
N CYS A 215 0.92 -29.49 27.07
CA CYS A 215 -0.08 -29.79 28.12
C CYS A 215 0.17 -31.15 28.82
N GLY A 216 0.82 -32.08 28.11
CA GLY A 216 1.19 -33.37 28.66
C GLY A 216 2.40 -33.28 29.62
N SER A 217 2.52 -34.23 30.54
CA SER A 217 3.63 -34.32 31.52
C SER A 217 4.98 -34.72 30.88
N SER A 218 5.29 -34.22 29.71
CA SER A 218 6.55 -34.49 29.01
C SER A 218 7.71 -33.77 29.69
N GLY A 219 8.73 -34.48 30.11
CA GLY A 219 9.81 -33.99 30.97
C GLY A 219 10.70 -32.87 30.37
N HIS A 220 10.55 -32.51 29.10
CA HIS A 220 11.42 -31.52 28.40
C HIS A 220 10.67 -30.60 27.46
N PRO A 221 9.91 -29.60 27.95
CA PRO A 221 9.11 -28.69 27.12
C PRO A 221 9.95 -27.82 26.15
N ARG A 222 11.22 -27.52 26.51
CA ARG A 222 12.12 -26.77 25.66
C ARG A 222 12.60 -27.59 24.46
N LEU A 223 12.91 -28.88 24.65
CA LEU A 223 13.33 -29.79 23.59
C LEU A 223 12.19 -30.03 22.60
N SER A 224 10.97 -30.23 23.08
CA SER A 224 9.77 -30.34 22.26
C SER A 224 9.56 -29.09 21.41
N SER A 225 9.66 -27.89 22.00
CA SER A 225 9.52 -26.63 21.25
C SER A 225 10.61 -26.45 20.20
N PHE A 226 11.84 -26.86 20.48
CA PHE A 226 12.92 -26.84 19.49
C PHE A 226 12.66 -27.81 18.35
N TYR A 227 12.24 -29.04 18.65
CA TYR A 227 11.90 -30.05 17.63
C TYR A 227 10.79 -29.59 16.69
N PHE A 228 9.65 -29.15 17.23
CA PHE A 228 8.54 -28.67 16.40
C PHE A 228 8.89 -27.37 15.65
N GLY A 229 9.69 -26.49 16.23
CA GLY A 229 10.21 -25.29 15.58
C GLY A 229 11.10 -25.62 14.38
N THR A 230 12.02 -26.58 14.54
CA THR A 230 12.89 -27.05 13.45
C THR A 230 12.07 -27.72 12.34
N LEU A 231 11.10 -28.58 12.71
CA LEU A 231 10.23 -29.23 11.75
C LEU A 231 9.40 -28.22 10.95
N PHE A 232 8.90 -27.18 11.59
CA PHE A 232 8.20 -26.09 10.92
C PHE A 232 9.12 -25.32 9.96
N LEU A 233 10.36 -25.02 10.35
CA LEU A 233 11.34 -24.39 9.47
C LEU A 233 11.69 -25.29 8.28
N CYS A 234 11.92 -26.57 8.49
CA CYS A 234 12.13 -27.53 7.40
C CYS A 234 10.94 -27.55 6.43
N TYR A 235 9.72 -27.56 6.92
CA TYR A 235 8.53 -27.45 6.09
C TYR A 235 8.51 -26.16 5.27
N GLN A 236 8.79 -25.00 5.91
CA GLN A 236 8.82 -23.71 5.23
C GLN A 236 9.83 -23.70 4.07
N PHE A 237 11.05 -24.19 4.31
CA PHE A 237 12.11 -24.14 3.29
C PHE A 237 11.97 -25.25 2.23
N LEU A 238 11.65 -26.49 2.62
CA LEU A 238 11.61 -27.62 1.71
C LEU A 238 10.27 -27.71 0.96
N CYS A 239 9.15 -27.72 1.68
CA CYS A 239 7.85 -27.94 1.07
C CYS A 239 7.25 -26.67 0.43
N LEU A 240 7.33 -25.54 1.11
CA LEU A 240 6.82 -24.27 0.56
C LEU A 240 7.87 -23.49 -0.22
N GLY A 241 9.16 -23.59 0.14
CA GLY A 241 10.24 -22.90 -0.57
C GLY A 241 10.72 -23.66 -1.80
N PHE A 242 11.40 -24.76 -1.58
CA PHE A 242 12.11 -25.50 -2.65
C PHE A 242 11.19 -26.18 -3.65
N LEU A 243 10.14 -26.87 -3.19
CA LEU A 243 9.33 -27.75 -4.05
C LEU A 243 8.57 -26.98 -5.17
N PRO A 244 7.85 -25.87 -4.89
CA PRO A 244 7.23 -25.10 -5.96
C PRO A 244 8.24 -24.45 -6.91
N THR A 245 9.38 -23.99 -6.40
CA THR A 245 10.47 -23.46 -7.22
C THR A 245 11.05 -24.53 -8.14
N TYR A 246 11.24 -25.74 -7.63
CA TYR A 246 11.67 -26.87 -8.44
C TYR A 246 10.67 -27.19 -9.55
N VAL A 247 9.37 -27.21 -9.26
CA VAL A 247 8.33 -27.42 -10.28
C VAL A 247 8.38 -26.35 -11.36
N VAL A 248 8.53 -25.08 -10.98
CA VAL A 248 8.62 -23.95 -11.91
C VAL A 248 9.84 -24.09 -12.83
N VAL A 249 11.01 -24.37 -12.27
CA VAL A 249 12.28 -24.44 -13.02
C VAL A 249 12.34 -25.69 -13.88
N SER A 250 11.98 -26.87 -13.34
CA SER A 250 12.06 -28.15 -14.06
C SER A 250 11.10 -28.23 -15.26
N ASN A 251 9.93 -27.56 -15.16
CA ASN A 251 8.96 -27.53 -16.26
C ASN A 251 9.11 -26.27 -17.14
N SER A 252 10.09 -25.42 -16.88
CA SER A 252 10.32 -24.17 -17.64
C SER A 252 9.03 -23.36 -17.83
N LEU A 253 8.31 -23.11 -16.73
CA LEU A 253 7.01 -22.44 -16.79
C LEU A 253 7.12 -21.04 -17.39
N PRO A 254 6.15 -20.63 -18.22
CA PRO A 254 6.10 -19.29 -18.77
C PRO A 254 5.96 -18.21 -17.70
N PRO A 255 6.36 -16.95 -17.98
CA PRO A 255 6.50 -15.92 -16.95
C PRO A 255 5.26 -15.66 -16.10
N ALA A 256 4.06 -15.54 -16.72
CA ALA A 256 2.84 -15.27 -15.94
C ALA A 256 2.45 -16.46 -15.05
N SER A 257 2.56 -17.68 -15.57
CA SER A 257 2.35 -18.92 -14.81
C SER A 257 3.31 -19.05 -13.64
N CYS A 258 4.57 -18.68 -13.86
CA CYS A 258 5.60 -18.64 -12.84
C CYS A 258 5.27 -17.59 -11.75
N PHE A 259 4.90 -16.36 -12.13
CA PHE A 259 4.52 -15.32 -11.18
C PHE A 259 3.35 -15.76 -10.27
N ILE A 260 2.35 -16.45 -10.80
CA ILE A 260 1.22 -16.98 -10.01
C ILE A 260 1.73 -17.90 -8.90
N ILE A 261 2.58 -18.88 -9.23
CA ILE A 261 3.09 -19.86 -8.25
C ILE A 261 4.00 -19.19 -7.23
N ILE A 262 4.99 -18.42 -7.68
CA ILE A 262 6.01 -17.84 -6.79
C ILE A 262 5.44 -16.77 -5.87
N LEU A 263 4.54 -15.91 -6.34
CA LEU A 263 3.86 -14.93 -5.47
C LEU A 263 2.97 -15.62 -4.45
N GLU A 264 2.27 -16.68 -4.83
CA GLU A 264 1.45 -17.46 -3.91
C GLU A 264 2.29 -18.22 -2.89
N GLN A 265 3.42 -18.79 -3.30
CA GLN A 265 4.43 -19.40 -2.44
C GLN A 265 4.85 -18.42 -1.32
N VAL A 266 5.30 -17.23 -1.69
CA VAL A 266 5.72 -16.19 -0.74
C VAL A 266 4.55 -15.81 0.19
N ARG A 267 3.35 -15.63 -0.36
CA ARG A 267 2.15 -15.32 0.42
C ARG A 267 1.83 -16.39 1.46
N LEU A 268 1.86 -17.67 1.08
CA LEU A 268 1.57 -18.79 1.97
C LEU A 268 2.65 -18.95 3.05
N MET A 269 3.94 -18.78 2.70
CA MET A 269 5.04 -18.76 3.67
C MET A 269 4.84 -17.66 4.72
N MET A 270 4.52 -16.43 4.30
CA MET A 270 4.25 -15.32 5.20
C MET A 270 3.05 -15.60 6.12
N LYS A 271 1.98 -16.20 5.60
CA LYS A 271 0.79 -16.54 6.38
C LYS A 271 1.03 -17.68 7.39
N ALA A 272 1.69 -18.75 6.98
CA ALA A 272 2.05 -19.84 7.86
C ALA A 272 2.96 -19.36 9.02
N HIS A 273 3.95 -18.51 8.70
CA HIS A 273 4.78 -17.86 9.72
C HIS A 273 3.95 -17.02 10.70
N SER A 274 3.03 -16.19 10.18
CA SER A 274 2.17 -15.33 11.00
C SER A 274 1.29 -16.13 11.95
N PHE A 275 0.74 -17.24 11.47
CA PHE A 275 -0.09 -18.13 12.28
C PHE A 275 0.69 -18.68 13.48
N VAL A 276 1.85 -19.27 13.24
CA VAL A 276 2.68 -19.86 14.31
C VAL A 276 3.19 -18.76 15.25
N ARG A 277 3.69 -17.66 14.71
CA ARG A 277 4.27 -16.54 15.48
C ARG A 277 3.27 -15.85 16.41
N GLU A 278 2.00 -15.77 16.04
CA GLU A 278 0.95 -15.16 16.89
C GLU A 278 0.39 -16.14 17.93
N ASN A 279 0.26 -17.42 17.59
CA ASN A 279 -0.40 -18.39 18.48
C ASN A 279 0.54 -19.01 19.51
N VAL A 280 1.82 -19.21 19.20
CA VAL A 280 2.78 -19.77 20.16
C VAL A 280 2.89 -18.95 21.46
N PRO A 281 3.10 -17.62 21.44
CA PRO A 281 3.16 -16.84 22.67
C PRO A 281 1.83 -16.81 23.43
N LYS A 282 0.69 -16.78 22.73
CA LYS A 282 -0.64 -16.82 23.36
C LYS A 282 -0.84 -18.12 24.13
N PHE A 283 -0.48 -19.24 23.51
CA PHE A 283 -0.58 -20.55 24.16
C PHE A 283 0.35 -20.66 25.37
N LEU A 284 1.60 -20.21 25.26
CA LEU A 284 2.56 -20.22 26.34
C LEU A 284 2.13 -19.34 27.55
N SER A 285 1.52 -18.17 27.27
CA SER A 285 0.98 -17.32 28.35
C SER A 285 -0.20 -17.96 29.04
N TRP A 286 -1.13 -18.55 28.29
CA TRP A 286 -2.26 -19.30 28.82
C TRP A 286 -1.81 -20.53 29.68
N ALA A 287 -0.83 -21.30 29.19
CA ALA A 287 -0.28 -22.45 29.91
C ALA A 287 0.38 -22.05 31.23
N LYS A 288 1.09 -20.92 31.27
CA LYS A 288 1.68 -20.37 32.51
C LYS A 288 0.62 -19.93 33.51
N GLU A 289 -0.44 -19.27 33.04
CA GLU A 289 -1.55 -18.81 33.88
C GLU A 289 -2.27 -20.01 34.53
N LYS A 290 -2.55 -21.04 33.72
CA LYS A 290 -3.15 -22.29 34.21
C LYS A 290 -2.28 -22.99 35.27
N THR A 291 -0.96 -23.06 35.06
CA THR A 291 -0.02 -23.63 36.01
C THR A 291 0.06 -22.80 37.30
N GLY A 292 0.06 -21.47 37.18
CA GLY A 292 0.03 -20.56 38.34
C GLY A 292 -1.28 -20.65 39.12
N MET A 293 -2.43 -20.73 38.45
CA MET A 293 -3.73 -20.95 39.10
C MET A 293 -3.82 -22.32 39.78
N LEU A 294 -3.27 -23.39 39.17
CA LEU A 294 -3.21 -24.72 39.79
C LEU A 294 -2.35 -24.71 41.06
N PHE A 295 -1.21 -24.00 41.03
CA PHE A 295 -0.34 -23.84 42.21
C PHE A 295 -1.02 -23.03 43.33
N LEU A 296 -1.70 -21.93 42.98
CA LEU A 296 -2.51 -21.16 43.93
C LEU A 296 -3.69 -21.97 44.46
N SER A 297 -4.39 -22.73 43.61
CA SER A 297 -5.50 -23.59 44.03
C SER A 297 -5.03 -24.73 44.95
N LEU A 298 -3.87 -25.32 44.67
CA LEU A 298 -3.24 -26.30 45.60
C LEU A 298 -2.86 -25.67 46.95
N THR A 299 -2.34 -24.45 46.94
CA THR A 299 -2.00 -23.70 48.15
C THR A 299 -3.25 -23.31 48.95
N PHE A 300 -4.36 -22.95 48.26
CA PHE A 300 -5.67 -22.70 48.88
C PHE A 300 -6.39 -23.98 49.32
N LEU A 301 -6.22 -25.11 48.61
CA LEU A 301 -6.83 -26.39 49.00
C LEU A 301 -6.24 -26.91 50.32
N PHE A 302 -5.01 -26.56 50.64
CA PHE A 302 -4.42 -26.85 51.99
C PHE A 302 -4.98 -25.95 53.09
N HIS A 303 -5.73 -24.88 52.75
CA HIS A 303 -6.23 -23.94 53.77
C HIS A 303 -7.75 -23.94 53.98
N ASN A 304 -8.58 -24.45 53.01
CA ASN A 304 -10.03 -24.49 53.20
C ASN A 304 -10.70 -25.65 52.44
N ILE A 305 -11.08 -26.66 53.17
CA ILE A 305 -12.08 -27.65 52.74
C ILE A 305 -13.44 -27.02 52.94
N LEU A 306 -14.02 -26.40 51.96
CA LEU A 306 -15.47 -26.33 51.72
C LEU A 306 -15.82 -25.62 50.40
N MET A 307 -16.46 -26.38 49.51
CA MET A 307 -17.41 -26.02 48.45
C MET A 307 -17.29 -24.62 47.78
N SER A 308 -16.71 -24.61 46.60
CA SER A 308 -17.15 -23.72 45.50
C SER A 308 -16.97 -24.45 44.18
N PRO A 309 -17.94 -24.36 43.24
CA PRO A 309 -17.81 -24.99 41.92
C PRO A 309 -16.60 -24.37 41.21
N ILE A 310 -15.69 -25.24 40.72
CA ILE A 310 -14.52 -24.87 39.91
C ILE A 310 -15.02 -24.00 38.75
N PRO A 311 -14.60 -22.74 38.64
CA PRO A 311 -14.91 -21.97 37.44
C PRO A 311 -14.30 -22.73 36.27
N SER A 312 -15.11 -23.09 35.29
CA SER A 312 -14.66 -23.62 34.00
C SER A 312 -13.71 -22.59 33.41
N GLY A 313 -12.40 -22.79 33.56
CA GLY A 313 -11.37 -21.91 33.04
C GLY A 313 -11.52 -21.75 31.52
N PRO A 314 -11.09 -20.63 30.95
CA PRO A 314 -11.21 -20.40 29.53
C PRO A 314 -10.63 -21.59 28.76
N SER A 315 -11.39 -22.07 27.76
CA SER A 315 -11.01 -23.18 26.90
C SER A 315 -9.61 -22.95 26.29
N PRO A 316 -8.82 -24.01 26.05
CA PRO A 316 -7.47 -23.90 25.54
C PRO A 316 -7.45 -23.01 24.29
N ALA A 317 -6.53 -22.06 24.26
CA ALA A 317 -6.40 -21.03 23.22
C ALA A 317 -5.84 -21.61 21.89
N VAL A 318 -6.31 -22.79 21.49
CA VAL A 318 -6.01 -23.38 20.18
C VAL A 318 -7.05 -22.86 19.19
N PRO A 319 -6.63 -22.12 18.16
CA PRO A 319 -7.56 -21.57 17.18
C PRO A 319 -8.27 -22.70 16.41
N GLN A 320 -9.52 -22.46 16.01
CA GLN A 320 -10.27 -23.41 15.19
C GLN A 320 -9.71 -23.46 13.76
N VAL A 321 -9.79 -24.63 13.10
CA VAL A 321 -9.39 -24.79 11.69
C VAL A 321 -10.09 -23.78 10.78
N THR A 322 -11.38 -23.50 11.05
CA THR A 322 -12.17 -22.53 10.30
C THR A 322 -11.63 -21.10 10.38
N GLN A 323 -11.07 -20.71 11.54
CA GLN A 323 -10.42 -19.39 11.70
C GLN A 323 -9.12 -19.32 10.91
N TYR A 324 -8.35 -20.41 10.90
CA TYR A 324 -7.12 -20.48 10.11
C TYR A 324 -7.41 -20.53 8.62
N LEU A 325 -8.38 -21.32 8.18
CA LEU A 325 -8.84 -21.36 6.79
C LEU A 325 -9.32 -19.98 6.31
N TYR A 326 -10.14 -19.29 7.12
CA TYR A 326 -10.54 -17.92 6.80
C TYR A 326 -9.34 -16.99 6.66
N PHE A 327 -8.36 -17.08 7.55
CA PHE A 327 -7.14 -16.29 7.47
C PHE A 327 -6.35 -16.58 6.19
N LEU A 328 -6.26 -17.83 5.73
CA LEU A 328 -5.54 -18.15 4.48
C LEU A 328 -6.12 -17.43 3.25
N PHE A 329 -7.42 -17.16 3.22
CA PHE A 329 -8.06 -16.40 2.14
C PHE A 329 -8.12 -14.89 2.41
N ALA A 330 -8.20 -14.47 3.68
CA ALA A 330 -8.35 -13.05 4.04
C ALA A 330 -7.24 -12.17 3.44
N PRO A 331 -7.55 -10.95 2.96
CA PRO A 331 -6.59 -10.05 2.35
C PRO A 331 -5.70 -9.35 3.38
N THR A 332 -5.09 -10.11 4.27
CA THR A 332 -4.14 -9.67 5.29
C THR A 332 -3.08 -10.73 5.52
N LEU A 333 -1.88 -10.32 5.92
CA LEU A 333 -0.77 -11.22 6.27
C LEU A 333 -0.56 -11.35 7.79
N ILE A 334 -1.34 -10.64 8.60
CA ILE A 334 -1.25 -10.71 10.06
C ILE A 334 -2.41 -11.54 10.59
N TYR A 335 -2.08 -12.61 11.35
CA TYR A 335 -3.08 -13.47 11.96
C TYR A 335 -3.76 -12.80 13.17
N ARG A 336 -5.09 -12.93 13.23
CA ARG A 336 -5.91 -12.64 14.42
C ARG A 336 -7.06 -13.63 14.49
N ASP A 337 -7.52 -13.92 15.71
CA ASP A 337 -8.63 -14.85 15.94
C ASP A 337 -9.96 -14.29 15.43
N LYS A 338 -10.10 -12.95 15.45
CA LYS A 338 -11.29 -12.24 14.98
C LYS A 338 -10.88 -11.03 14.14
N TYR A 339 -11.62 -10.78 13.07
CA TYR A 339 -11.49 -9.62 12.22
C TYR A 339 -12.82 -8.87 12.16
N PRO A 340 -12.82 -7.54 11.99
CA PRO A 340 -14.05 -6.79 11.75
C PRO A 340 -14.67 -7.28 10.44
N ARG A 341 -16.01 -7.45 10.45
CA ARG A 341 -16.75 -7.97 9.31
C ARG A 341 -17.80 -7.00 8.82
N THR A 342 -18.07 -7.00 7.50
CA THR A 342 -19.24 -6.34 6.89
C THR A 342 -20.45 -7.26 7.00
N PRO A 343 -21.67 -6.70 7.11
CA PRO A 343 -22.88 -7.51 7.33
C PRO A 343 -23.30 -8.32 6.10
N VAL A 344 -23.04 -7.82 4.89
CA VAL A 344 -23.52 -8.44 3.63
C VAL A 344 -22.44 -8.38 2.55
N ILE A 345 -22.52 -9.30 1.57
CA ILE A 345 -21.65 -9.33 0.38
C ILE A 345 -22.38 -8.60 -0.76
N ARG A 346 -21.74 -7.61 -1.35
CA ARG A 346 -22.23 -6.88 -2.51
C ARG A 346 -21.67 -7.50 -3.80
N TRP A 347 -22.36 -8.50 -4.34
CA TRP A 347 -21.89 -9.24 -5.52
C TRP A 347 -21.66 -8.37 -6.76
N GLY A 348 -22.47 -7.32 -6.98
CA GLY A 348 -22.23 -6.34 -8.04
C GLY A 348 -20.89 -5.62 -7.90
N TYR A 349 -20.49 -5.29 -6.66
CA TYR A 349 -19.19 -4.71 -6.38
C TYR A 349 -18.04 -5.70 -6.68
N VAL A 350 -18.19 -6.96 -6.28
CA VAL A 350 -17.24 -8.04 -6.57
C VAL A 350 -17.05 -8.21 -8.07
N ALA A 351 -18.16 -8.35 -8.82
CA ALA A 351 -18.13 -8.50 -10.27
C ALA A 351 -17.45 -7.30 -10.96
N THR A 352 -17.76 -6.07 -10.54
CA THR A 352 -17.12 -4.86 -11.06
C THR A 352 -15.61 -4.87 -10.80
N LYS A 353 -15.15 -5.22 -9.59
CA LYS A 353 -13.73 -5.28 -9.26
C LYS A 353 -12.99 -6.37 -10.04
N LEU A 354 -13.58 -7.54 -10.22
CA LEU A 354 -12.98 -8.62 -11.04
C LEU A 354 -12.93 -8.24 -12.52
N LEU A 355 -13.97 -7.59 -13.06
CA LEU A 355 -13.95 -7.09 -14.43
C LEU A 355 -12.85 -6.01 -14.62
N GLN A 356 -12.66 -5.13 -13.64
CA GLN A 356 -11.55 -4.16 -13.66
C GLN A 356 -10.18 -4.84 -13.65
N VAL A 357 -10.01 -5.95 -12.90
CA VAL A 357 -8.76 -6.75 -12.94
C VAL A 357 -8.52 -7.30 -14.34
N LEU A 358 -9.53 -7.91 -14.96
CA LEU A 358 -9.42 -8.43 -16.34
C LEU A 358 -9.09 -7.31 -17.34
N GLY A 359 -9.74 -6.16 -17.22
CA GLY A 359 -9.43 -4.97 -18.02
C GLY A 359 -7.97 -4.54 -17.86
N CYS A 360 -7.45 -4.48 -16.64
CA CYS A 360 -6.05 -4.13 -16.38
C CYS A 360 -5.07 -5.16 -16.95
N LEU A 361 -5.37 -6.46 -16.88
CA LEU A 361 -4.56 -7.51 -17.49
C LEU A 361 -4.52 -7.38 -19.01
N PHE A 362 -5.66 -7.09 -19.62
CA PHE A 362 -5.74 -6.82 -21.06
C PHE A 362 -4.92 -5.59 -21.45
N TYR A 363 -5.00 -4.49 -20.68
CA TYR A 363 -4.18 -3.30 -20.93
C TYR A 363 -2.70 -3.55 -20.72
N ALA A 364 -2.30 -4.31 -19.70
CA ALA A 364 -0.91 -4.68 -19.49
C ALA A 364 -0.37 -5.48 -20.68
N TYR A 365 -1.13 -6.49 -21.14
CA TYR A 365 -0.83 -7.22 -22.36
C TYR A 365 -0.62 -6.27 -23.55
N TYR A 366 -1.56 -5.34 -23.75
CA TYR A 366 -1.53 -4.38 -24.85
C TYR A 366 -0.31 -3.45 -24.80
N VAL A 367 0.04 -2.95 -23.61
CA VAL A 367 1.26 -2.15 -23.39
C VAL A 367 2.51 -2.96 -23.77
N PHE A 368 2.59 -4.23 -23.37
CA PHE A 368 3.73 -5.08 -23.73
C PHE A 368 3.82 -5.31 -25.23
N VAL A 369 2.72 -5.67 -25.89
CA VAL A 369 2.73 -5.98 -27.34
C VAL A 369 3.03 -4.73 -28.18
N ARG A 370 2.48 -3.57 -27.79
CA ARG A 370 2.56 -2.34 -28.64
C ARG A 370 3.72 -1.42 -28.30
N LEU A 371 4.12 -1.35 -27.04
CA LEU A 371 5.17 -0.42 -26.61
C LEU A 371 6.49 -1.14 -26.30
N CYS A 372 6.47 -2.32 -25.67
CA CYS A 372 7.68 -2.98 -25.23
C CYS A 372 8.32 -3.83 -26.32
N ILE A 373 7.57 -4.79 -26.90
CA ILE A 373 8.12 -5.76 -27.84
C ILE A 373 8.78 -5.11 -29.06
N PRO A 374 8.15 -4.16 -29.80
CA PRO A 374 8.77 -3.56 -30.96
C PRO A 374 10.08 -2.85 -30.64
N GLN A 375 10.11 -2.12 -29.52
CA GLN A 375 11.28 -1.38 -29.07
C GLN A 375 12.45 -2.30 -28.70
N PHE A 376 12.19 -3.31 -27.87
CA PHE A 376 13.26 -4.19 -27.37
C PHE A 376 13.77 -5.17 -28.43
N ARG A 377 12.90 -5.60 -29.37
CA ARG A 377 13.30 -6.42 -30.50
C ARG A 377 14.29 -5.69 -31.41
N SER A 378 14.09 -4.42 -31.68
CA SER A 378 14.99 -3.63 -32.51
C SER A 378 16.35 -3.39 -31.86
N ILE A 379 16.38 -3.10 -30.56
CA ILE A 379 17.60 -2.80 -29.81
C ILE A 379 18.44 -4.06 -29.53
N SER A 380 17.80 -5.19 -29.25
CA SER A 380 18.51 -6.45 -28.97
C SER A 380 19.31 -6.97 -30.19
N LEU A 381 19.08 -6.45 -31.37
CA LEU A 381 19.77 -6.78 -32.61
C LEU A 381 21.01 -5.89 -32.86
N GLN A 382 21.20 -4.82 -32.08
CA GLN A 382 22.29 -3.86 -32.24
C GLN A 382 23.42 -4.17 -31.25
N LEU A 383 24.65 -3.81 -31.62
CA LEU A 383 25.78 -3.83 -30.70
C LEU A 383 25.51 -2.88 -29.52
N PHE A 384 26.06 -3.25 -28.35
CA PHE A 384 25.93 -2.41 -27.16
C PHE A 384 26.48 -1.00 -27.45
N ASP A 385 25.58 -0.03 -27.48
CA ASP A 385 25.88 1.40 -27.60
C ASP A 385 25.24 2.13 -26.44
N LEU A 386 26.05 2.91 -25.71
CA LEU A 386 25.59 3.69 -24.56
C LEU A 386 24.48 4.67 -24.96
N ARG A 387 24.57 5.28 -26.15
CA ARG A 387 23.53 6.18 -26.68
C ARG A 387 22.20 5.45 -26.88
N ALA A 388 22.24 4.28 -27.51
CA ALA A 388 21.06 3.45 -27.73
C ALA A 388 20.45 3.00 -26.41
N MET A 389 21.27 2.63 -25.42
CA MET A 389 20.82 2.23 -24.09
C MET A 389 20.12 3.39 -23.36
N VAL A 390 20.68 4.60 -23.35
CA VAL A 390 20.05 5.78 -22.73
C VAL A 390 18.70 6.07 -23.37
N LEU A 391 18.63 6.09 -24.71
CA LEU A 391 17.36 6.29 -25.42
C LEU A 391 16.35 5.19 -25.08
N CYS A 392 16.79 3.95 -24.97
CA CYS A 392 15.94 2.82 -24.57
C CYS A 392 15.35 3.03 -23.17
N VAL A 393 16.15 3.46 -22.20
CA VAL A 393 15.68 3.77 -20.84
C VAL A 393 14.57 4.83 -20.87
N PHE A 394 14.80 5.94 -21.57
CA PHE A 394 13.81 7.02 -21.65
C PHE A 394 12.52 6.57 -22.36
N ASN A 395 12.63 5.81 -23.46
CA ASN A 395 11.46 5.25 -24.15
C ASN A 395 10.72 4.20 -23.30
N SER A 396 11.40 3.57 -22.35
CA SER A 396 10.82 2.57 -21.43
C SER A 396 10.10 3.18 -20.23
N ILE A 397 10.24 4.49 -19.99
CA ILE A 397 9.58 5.16 -18.85
C ILE A 397 8.06 5.06 -18.98
N LEU A 398 7.50 5.43 -20.12
CA LEU A 398 6.04 5.42 -20.31
C LEU A 398 5.42 4.02 -20.11
N PRO A 399 5.88 2.96 -20.80
CA PRO A 399 5.34 1.62 -20.57
C PRO A 399 5.58 1.14 -19.12
N GLY A 400 6.73 1.45 -18.51
CA GLY A 400 7.01 1.09 -17.12
C GLY A 400 6.04 1.74 -16.14
N VAL A 401 5.75 3.01 -16.31
CA VAL A 401 4.79 3.76 -15.48
C VAL A 401 3.36 3.23 -15.66
N LEU A 402 2.96 2.94 -16.90
CA LEU A 402 1.64 2.37 -17.17
C LEU A 402 1.48 1.00 -16.48
N VAL A 403 2.48 0.11 -16.59
CA VAL A 403 2.46 -1.19 -15.91
C VAL A 403 2.41 -1.03 -14.40
N LEU A 404 3.16 -0.07 -13.82
CA LEU A 404 3.13 0.21 -12.38
C LEU A 404 1.72 0.60 -11.90
N PHE A 405 1.06 1.52 -12.61
CA PHE A 405 -0.29 1.95 -12.26
C PHE A 405 -1.33 0.84 -12.46
N LEU A 406 -1.22 0.09 -13.55
CA LEU A 406 -2.10 -1.06 -13.80
C LEU A 406 -1.93 -2.14 -12.72
N ALA A 407 -0.70 -2.46 -12.34
CA ALA A 407 -0.42 -3.41 -11.27
C ALA A 407 -0.97 -2.94 -9.92
N PHE A 408 -0.78 -1.66 -9.57
CA PHE A 408 -1.37 -1.08 -8.36
C PHE A 408 -2.89 -1.21 -8.37
N PHE A 409 -3.53 -0.74 -9.43
CA PHE A 409 -4.98 -0.72 -9.51
C PHE A 409 -5.58 -2.13 -9.56
N ALA A 410 -5.00 -3.03 -10.37
CA ALA A 410 -5.46 -4.41 -10.49
C ALA A 410 -5.32 -5.18 -9.17
N PHE A 411 -4.12 -5.20 -8.58
CA PHE A 411 -3.83 -6.09 -7.44
C PHE A 411 -4.16 -5.43 -6.10
N LEU A 412 -3.61 -4.24 -5.80
CA LEU A 412 -3.76 -3.63 -4.49
C LEU A 412 -5.14 -3.00 -4.28
N HIS A 413 -5.77 -2.49 -5.37
CA HIS A 413 -7.11 -1.95 -5.25
C HIS A 413 -8.19 -2.98 -5.61
N CYS A 414 -8.25 -3.47 -6.84
CA CYS A 414 -9.38 -4.29 -7.29
C CYS A 414 -9.38 -5.70 -6.69
N TRP A 415 -8.28 -6.45 -6.82
CA TRP A 415 -8.19 -7.82 -6.34
C TRP A 415 -8.40 -7.94 -4.84
N LEU A 416 -7.66 -7.16 -4.03
CA LEU A 416 -7.78 -7.22 -2.57
C LEU A 416 -9.18 -6.80 -2.09
N ASN A 417 -9.81 -5.80 -2.74
CA ASN A 417 -11.17 -5.39 -2.39
C ASN A 417 -12.22 -6.41 -2.81
N ALA A 418 -12.05 -7.10 -3.94
CA ALA A 418 -12.95 -8.19 -4.34
C ALA A 418 -12.95 -9.32 -3.30
N PHE A 419 -11.75 -9.77 -2.90
CA PHE A 419 -11.61 -10.79 -1.86
C PHE A 419 -12.09 -10.31 -0.48
N ALA A 420 -11.83 -9.05 -0.12
CA ALA A 420 -12.36 -8.46 1.11
C ALA A 420 -13.89 -8.49 1.14
N GLU A 421 -14.53 -8.14 0.03
CA GLU A 421 -15.99 -8.16 -0.07
C GLU A 421 -16.56 -9.58 0.04
N MET A 422 -16.01 -10.55 -0.72
CA MET A 422 -16.43 -11.96 -0.68
C MET A 422 -16.29 -12.59 0.72
N LEU A 423 -15.28 -12.16 1.48
CA LEU A 423 -15.00 -12.67 2.82
C LEU A 423 -15.60 -11.79 3.93
N CYS A 424 -16.39 -10.80 3.59
CA CYS A 424 -16.93 -9.82 4.54
C CYS A 424 -15.82 -9.14 5.40
N PHE A 425 -14.60 -8.98 4.89
CA PHE A 425 -13.49 -8.36 5.61
C PHE A 425 -13.61 -6.84 5.57
N ALA A 426 -13.71 -6.19 6.73
CA ALA A 426 -14.09 -4.78 6.81
C ALA A 426 -12.90 -3.80 6.87
N ASP A 427 -11.67 -4.23 7.21
CA ASP A 427 -10.50 -3.33 7.22
C ASP A 427 -9.83 -3.29 5.84
N ARG A 428 -10.26 -2.36 5.00
CA ARG A 428 -9.81 -2.25 3.59
C ARG A 428 -8.67 -1.25 3.38
N MET A 429 -7.86 -0.98 4.41
CA MET A 429 -6.68 -0.14 4.27
C MET A 429 -5.49 -0.95 3.74
N PHE A 430 -5.55 -1.36 2.47
CA PHE A 430 -4.48 -2.13 1.83
C PHE A 430 -3.31 -1.28 1.37
N TYR A 431 -3.55 0.00 1.15
CA TYR A 431 -2.60 1.06 0.81
C TYR A 431 -3.09 2.38 1.40
N LYS A 432 -2.22 3.40 1.38
CA LYS A 432 -2.54 4.77 1.76
C LYS A 432 -2.30 5.68 0.56
N ASP A 433 -2.30 6.98 0.79
CA ASP A 433 -2.04 8.04 -0.20
C ASP A 433 -0.57 8.10 -0.65
N TRP A 434 -0.04 6.99 -1.15
CA TRP A 434 1.35 6.84 -1.58
C TRP A 434 1.75 7.84 -2.67
N TRP A 435 0.79 8.30 -3.49
CA TRP A 435 1.01 9.30 -4.53
C TRP A 435 1.33 10.69 -3.98
N ASN A 436 1.01 10.98 -2.72
CA ASN A 436 1.37 12.21 -2.01
C ASN A 436 2.71 12.08 -1.27
N SER A 437 3.45 11.00 -1.45
CA SER A 437 4.71 10.78 -0.76
C SER A 437 5.77 11.78 -1.22
N THR A 438 6.52 12.30 -0.27
CA THR A 438 7.66 13.22 -0.49
C THR A 438 9.00 12.56 -0.20
N SER A 439 8.99 11.28 0.17
CA SER A 439 10.18 10.45 0.42
C SER A 439 9.91 9.00 0.06
N PHE A 440 10.96 8.26 -0.31
CA PHE A 440 10.85 6.82 -0.56
C PHE A 440 10.45 6.03 0.70
N ALA A 441 10.90 6.45 1.88
CA ALA A 441 10.49 5.83 3.13
C ALA A 441 8.98 5.95 3.37
N ASN A 442 8.37 7.09 3.02
CA ASN A 442 6.91 7.24 3.09
C ASN A 442 6.21 6.43 1.99
N TYR A 443 6.75 6.43 0.77
CA TYR A 443 6.25 5.62 -0.34
C TYR A 443 6.18 4.13 0.04
N TYR A 444 7.26 3.52 0.54
CA TYR A 444 7.28 2.11 0.94
C TYR A 444 6.31 1.79 2.09
N ARG A 445 6.06 2.75 2.99
CA ARG A 445 5.08 2.57 4.09
C ARG A 445 3.63 2.67 3.65
N THR A 446 3.37 3.29 2.50
CA THR A 446 2.03 3.65 2.04
C THR A 446 1.58 2.88 0.81
N TRP A 447 2.52 2.42 -0.04
CA TRP A 447 2.24 1.67 -1.27
C TRP A 447 1.51 0.35 -1.00
N ASN A 448 2.06 -0.51 -0.15
CA ASN A 448 1.48 -1.81 0.20
C ASN A 448 1.52 -2.00 1.71
N VAL A 449 0.45 -1.57 2.37
CA VAL A 449 0.32 -1.65 3.84
C VAL A 449 0.26 -3.10 4.33
N VAL A 450 -0.26 -4.02 3.54
CA VAL A 450 -0.39 -5.44 3.92
C VAL A 450 0.98 -6.08 4.14
N VAL A 451 1.89 -5.90 3.17
CA VAL A 451 3.29 -6.39 3.26
C VAL A 451 4.10 -5.56 4.25
N HIS A 452 3.96 -4.24 4.23
CA HIS A 452 4.65 -3.35 5.18
C HIS A 452 4.35 -3.73 6.64
N ASP A 453 3.09 -3.99 6.97
CA ASP A 453 2.71 -4.36 8.33
C ASP A 453 3.31 -5.71 8.73
N TRP A 454 3.35 -6.69 7.81
CA TRP A 454 3.99 -7.98 8.07
C TRP A 454 5.49 -7.81 8.38
N LEU A 455 6.21 -7.06 7.53
CA LEU A 455 7.62 -6.74 7.74
C LEU A 455 7.85 -5.98 9.06
N TYR A 456 6.97 -5.05 9.41
CA TYR A 456 7.07 -4.28 10.64
C TYR A 456 6.84 -5.14 11.89
N TYR A 457 5.78 -5.97 11.90
CA TYR A 457 5.40 -6.73 13.10
C TYR A 457 6.27 -7.96 13.30
N TYR A 458 6.72 -8.64 12.25
CA TYR A 458 7.42 -9.94 12.35
C TYR A 458 8.91 -9.87 12.01
N VAL A 459 9.36 -8.92 11.21
CA VAL A 459 10.78 -8.78 10.89
C VAL A 459 11.41 -7.67 11.74
N TYR A 460 10.88 -6.44 11.67
CA TYR A 460 11.46 -5.30 12.37
C TYR A 460 11.37 -5.41 13.88
N LYS A 461 10.19 -5.74 14.44
CA LYS A 461 9.99 -5.88 15.89
C LYS A 461 10.75 -7.06 16.46
N ASP A 462 10.81 -8.19 15.74
CA ASP A 462 11.52 -9.39 16.20
C ASP A 462 13.04 -9.14 16.19
N PHE A 463 13.59 -8.48 15.16
CA PHE A 463 14.98 -8.05 15.17
C PHE A 463 15.30 -7.11 16.34
N LEU A 464 14.42 -6.12 16.60
CA LEU A 464 14.59 -5.23 17.76
C LEU A 464 14.49 -5.96 19.09
N TRP A 465 13.66 -6.99 19.20
CA TRP A 465 13.56 -7.81 20.40
C TRP A 465 14.86 -8.62 20.63
N ILE A 466 15.39 -9.27 19.58
CA ILE A 466 16.66 -10.01 19.62
C ILE A 466 17.82 -9.05 19.96
N SER A 467 17.86 -7.88 19.35
CA SER A 467 18.93 -6.88 19.57
C SER A 467 18.71 -6.00 20.82
N ARG A 468 17.76 -6.36 21.70
CA ARG A 468 17.40 -5.60 22.92
C ARG A 468 17.15 -4.10 22.64
N LYS A 469 16.54 -3.77 21.51
CA LYS A 469 16.22 -2.41 21.03
C LYS A 469 17.44 -1.52 20.77
N ARG A 470 18.64 -2.09 20.66
CA ARG A 470 19.91 -1.34 20.57
C ARG A 470 20.20 -0.81 19.15
N PHE A 471 19.84 -1.58 18.12
CA PHE A 471 20.23 -1.29 16.72
C PHE A 471 19.03 -1.02 15.80
N ARG A 472 18.39 0.14 15.96
CA ARG A 472 17.21 0.52 15.14
C ARG A 472 17.54 0.69 13.66
N ALA A 473 18.70 1.28 13.34
CA ALA A 473 19.16 1.46 11.96
C ALA A 473 19.45 0.11 11.28
N ALA A 474 20.12 -0.81 11.99
CA ALA A 474 20.38 -2.16 11.50
C ALA A 474 19.07 -2.95 11.28
N ALA A 475 18.06 -2.79 12.16
CA ALA A 475 16.75 -3.40 11.99
C ALA A 475 16.04 -2.89 10.72
N MET A 476 16.12 -1.58 10.45
CA MET A 476 15.61 -0.99 9.21
C MET A 476 16.33 -1.55 7.99
N LEU A 477 17.67 -1.52 7.99
CA LEU A 477 18.47 -2.08 6.91
C LEU A 477 18.13 -3.55 6.65
N PHE A 478 18.01 -4.36 7.69
CA PHE A 478 17.64 -5.77 7.58
C PHE A 478 16.28 -5.97 6.91
N VAL A 479 15.26 -5.18 7.27
CA VAL A 479 13.94 -5.22 6.64
C VAL A 479 14.01 -4.88 5.15
N PHE A 480 14.76 -3.83 4.79
CA PHE A 480 14.97 -3.45 3.39
C PHE A 480 15.71 -4.55 2.61
N THR A 481 16.75 -5.14 3.19
CA THR A 481 17.49 -6.25 2.57
C THR A 481 16.60 -7.46 2.34
N VAL A 482 15.84 -7.90 3.34
CA VAL A 482 14.89 -9.01 3.19
C VAL A 482 13.88 -8.73 2.08
N SER A 483 13.31 -7.53 2.06
CA SER A 483 12.37 -7.14 1.00
C SER A 483 13.02 -7.15 -0.38
N ALA A 484 14.21 -6.57 -0.53
CA ALA A 484 14.94 -6.51 -1.81
C ALA A 484 15.31 -7.91 -2.31
N VAL A 485 15.79 -8.79 -1.43
CA VAL A 485 16.14 -10.19 -1.77
C VAL A 485 14.91 -10.97 -2.24
N VAL A 486 13.77 -10.83 -1.55
CA VAL A 486 12.54 -11.52 -1.96
C VAL A 486 12.05 -11.02 -3.33
N HIS A 487 12.13 -9.71 -3.61
CA HIS A 487 11.76 -9.17 -4.92
C HIS A 487 12.67 -9.69 -6.02
N GLU A 488 13.99 -9.70 -5.79
CA GLU A 488 14.95 -10.22 -6.77
C GLU A 488 14.79 -11.74 -6.97
N TYR A 489 14.52 -12.50 -5.89
CA TYR A 489 14.21 -13.92 -5.97
C TYR A 489 13.01 -14.18 -6.89
N ILE A 490 11.92 -13.43 -6.73
CA ILE A 490 10.72 -13.58 -7.57
C ILE A 490 11.08 -13.33 -9.04
N LEU A 491 11.80 -12.25 -9.33
CA LEU A 491 12.17 -11.91 -10.72
C LEU A 491 13.15 -12.93 -11.32
N ALA A 492 14.16 -13.34 -10.55
CA ALA A 492 15.16 -14.31 -11.03
C ALA A 492 14.53 -15.65 -11.40
N ILE A 493 13.59 -16.15 -10.59
CA ILE A 493 12.88 -17.40 -10.90
C ILE A 493 11.89 -17.21 -12.06
N CYS A 494 11.16 -16.10 -12.10
CA CYS A 494 10.15 -15.87 -13.14
C CYS A 494 10.74 -15.60 -14.52
N PHE A 495 11.90 -14.97 -14.59
CA PHE A 495 12.59 -14.71 -15.86
C PHE A 495 13.61 -15.78 -16.24
N GLY A 496 14.02 -16.63 -15.28
CA GLY A 496 14.97 -17.71 -15.50
C GLY A 496 16.45 -17.25 -15.58
N PHE A 497 16.77 -16.03 -15.15
CA PHE A 497 18.13 -15.50 -15.05
C PHE A 497 18.29 -14.59 -13.84
N PHE A 498 19.52 -14.50 -13.35
CA PHE A 498 19.88 -13.60 -12.25
C PHE A 498 20.46 -12.29 -12.78
N TYR A 499 19.78 -11.19 -12.52
CA TYR A 499 20.23 -9.85 -12.86
C TYR A 499 19.73 -8.85 -11.79
N PRO A 500 20.53 -8.53 -10.76
CA PRO A 500 20.06 -7.86 -9.55
C PRO A 500 19.80 -6.36 -9.73
N VAL A 501 19.08 -5.97 -10.79
CA VAL A 501 18.74 -4.57 -11.08
C VAL A 501 17.78 -4.02 -10.03
N LEU A 502 16.70 -4.76 -9.73
CA LEU A 502 15.71 -4.32 -8.75
C LEU A 502 16.32 -4.28 -7.35
N PHE A 503 17.18 -5.24 -7.00
CA PHE A 503 17.92 -5.21 -5.74
C PHE A 503 18.78 -3.95 -5.63
N CYS A 504 19.55 -3.60 -6.67
CA CYS A 504 20.37 -2.39 -6.68
C CYS A 504 19.53 -1.11 -6.61
N LEU A 505 18.44 -1.01 -7.36
CA LEU A 505 17.54 0.14 -7.32
C LEU A 505 16.89 0.28 -5.93
N PHE A 506 16.52 -0.82 -5.31
CA PHE A 506 15.88 -0.83 -4.01
C PHE A 506 16.85 -0.51 -2.88
N MET A 507 18.00 -1.20 -2.85
CA MET A 507 19.00 -1.07 -1.77
C MET A 507 19.88 0.17 -1.93
N CYS A 508 20.53 0.36 -3.11
CA CYS A 508 21.48 1.45 -3.27
C CYS A 508 20.77 2.79 -3.44
N PHE A 509 19.88 2.90 -4.45
CA PHE A 509 19.22 4.16 -4.73
C PHE A 509 18.10 4.46 -3.74
N GLY A 510 17.26 3.50 -3.38
CA GLY A 510 16.20 3.67 -2.40
C GLY A 510 16.73 4.11 -1.03
N MET A 511 17.83 3.50 -0.56
CA MET A 511 18.50 3.90 0.68
C MET A 511 19.17 5.26 0.57
N MET A 512 19.93 5.52 -0.50
CA MET A 512 20.59 6.81 -0.75
C MET A 512 19.57 7.95 -0.77
N PHE A 513 18.49 7.80 -1.52
CA PHE A 513 17.40 8.79 -1.55
C PHE A 513 16.68 8.93 -0.22
N ASN A 514 16.63 7.89 0.60
CA ASN A 514 16.06 7.99 1.94
C ASN A 514 16.88 8.90 2.87
N PHE A 515 18.21 8.96 2.68
CA PHE A 515 19.06 9.93 3.40
C PHE A 515 18.91 11.35 2.85
N ILE A 516 18.74 11.51 1.54
CA ILE A 516 18.59 12.82 0.87
C ILE A 516 17.19 13.37 1.08
N LEU A 517 16.15 12.53 0.87
CA LEU A 517 14.74 12.88 1.00
C LEU A 517 14.22 12.52 2.40
N HIS A 518 14.55 13.35 3.39
CA HIS A 518 14.12 13.13 4.76
C HIS A 518 12.62 13.39 4.93
N ASP A 519 11.91 12.57 5.72
CA ASP A 519 10.46 12.67 5.99
C ASP A 519 10.00 14.06 6.52
N ARG A 520 10.94 14.88 7.00
CA ARG A 520 10.68 16.24 7.48
C ARG A 520 10.48 17.26 6.35
N ARG A 521 10.90 16.96 5.15
CA ARG A 521 10.78 17.84 3.99
C ARG A 521 9.38 17.72 3.40
N LYS A 522 8.56 18.75 3.65
CA LYS A 522 7.19 18.83 3.13
C LYS A 522 7.16 19.91 2.06
N GLY A 523 6.60 19.60 0.90
CA GLY A 523 6.44 20.55 -0.20
C GLY A 523 6.28 19.85 -1.54
N PRO A 524 5.67 20.51 -2.53
CA PRO A 524 5.37 19.91 -3.84
C PRO A 524 6.63 19.49 -4.60
N ILE A 525 7.73 20.24 -4.46
CA ILE A 525 8.99 19.92 -5.14
C ILE A 525 9.55 18.55 -4.76
N TRP A 526 9.43 18.16 -3.49
CA TRP A 526 9.92 16.85 -3.02
C TRP A 526 9.07 15.70 -3.54
N ASN A 527 7.77 15.94 -3.71
CA ASN A 527 6.88 14.97 -4.39
C ASN A 527 7.24 14.84 -5.87
N ILE A 528 7.53 15.94 -6.57
CA ILE A 528 7.98 15.91 -7.96
C ILE A 528 9.30 15.14 -8.11
N ILE A 529 10.30 15.41 -7.25
CA ILE A 529 11.58 14.69 -7.27
C ILE A 529 11.37 13.19 -7.03
N MET A 530 10.54 12.82 -6.07
CA MET A 530 10.21 11.43 -5.78
C MET A 530 9.56 10.74 -6.99
N TRP A 531 8.59 11.39 -7.64
CA TRP A 531 7.93 10.87 -8.85
C TRP A 531 8.90 10.74 -10.02
N THR A 532 9.73 11.75 -10.27
CA THR A 532 10.74 11.70 -11.34
C THR A 532 11.72 10.55 -11.13
N SER A 533 12.21 10.37 -9.90
CA SER A 533 13.12 9.27 -9.57
C SER A 533 12.44 7.90 -9.71
N LEU A 534 11.17 7.79 -9.30
CA LEU A 534 10.41 6.54 -9.42
C LEU A 534 10.16 6.18 -10.89
N PHE A 535 9.79 7.14 -11.73
CA PHE A 535 9.53 6.91 -13.14
C PHE A 535 10.81 6.56 -13.91
N LEU A 536 11.92 7.25 -13.62
CA LEU A 536 13.21 6.91 -14.19
C LEU A 536 13.63 5.49 -13.76
N GLY A 537 13.44 5.15 -12.49
CA GLY A 537 13.71 3.80 -11.99
C GLY A 537 12.90 2.71 -12.69
N GLN A 538 11.61 2.99 -13.00
CA GLN A 538 10.78 2.07 -13.79
C GLN A 538 11.30 1.91 -15.23
N GLY A 539 11.74 2.99 -15.87
CA GLY A 539 12.35 2.94 -17.19
C GLY A 539 13.63 2.08 -17.22
N VAL A 540 14.51 2.28 -16.24
CA VAL A 540 15.73 1.46 -16.08
C VAL A 540 15.38 -0.01 -15.86
N LEU A 541 14.41 -0.30 -14.98
CA LEU A 541 13.98 -1.66 -14.67
C LEU A 541 13.49 -2.39 -15.93
N ILE A 542 12.51 -1.81 -16.63
CA ILE A 542 11.93 -2.41 -17.83
C ILE A 542 13.00 -2.58 -18.92
N CYS A 543 13.83 -1.55 -19.14
CA CYS A 543 14.88 -1.60 -20.15
C CYS A 543 15.86 -2.75 -19.90
N LEU A 544 16.45 -2.82 -18.70
CA LEU A 544 17.52 -3.77 -18.42
C LEU A 544 17.02 -5.21 -18.34
N TYR A 545 15.88 -5.48 -17.70
CA TYR A 545 15.32 -6.84 -17.67
C TYR A 545 14.86 -7.30 -19.07
N SER A 546 14.29 -6.41 -19.88
CA SER A 546 13.87 -6.78 -21.24
C SER A 546 15.09 -7.06 -22.13
N GLN A 547 16.13 -6.24 -22.08
CA GLN A 547 17.36 -6.50 -22.84
C GLN A 547 18.01 -7.83 -22.43
N GLU A 548 18.08 -8.11 -21.14
CA GLU A 548 18.64 -9.39 -20.66
C GLU A 548 17.78 -10.58 -21.09
N TRP A 549 16.44 -10.46 -21.00
CA TRP A 549 15.52 -11.51 -21.44
C TRP A 549 15.70 -11.86 -22.94
N TYR A 550 15.86 -10.82 -23.79
CA TYR A 550 16.15 -11.02 -25.21
C TYR A 550 17.55 -11.63 -25.43
N ALA A 551 18.56 -11.16 -24.70
CA ALA A 551 19.91 -11.71 -24.78
C ALA A 551 19.95 -13.18 -24.37
N GLN A 552 19.22 -13.59 -23.35
CA GLN A 552 19.12 -14.99 -22.93
C GLN A 552 18.51 -15.90 -24.00
N ARG A 553 17.64 -15.37 -24.87
CA ARG A 553 16.99 -16.14 -25.94
C ARG A 553 17.78 -16.19 -27.25
N TYR A 554 18.43 -15.10 -27.60
CA TYR A 554 19.01 -14.93 -28.94
C TYR A 554 20.53 -15.02 -28.95
N CYS A 555 21.20 -14.96 -27.81
CA CYS A 555 22.65 -15.09 -27.76
C CYS A 555 23.09 -16.52 -27.40
N PRO A 556 24.16 -17.04 -28.02
CA PRO A 556 24.64 -18.39 -27.77
C PRO A 556 24.97 -18.59 -26.30
N GLN A 557 24.66 -19.76 -25.79
CA GLN A 557 24.90 -20.13 -24.41
C GLN A 557 26.42 -20.28 -24.18
N LYS A 558 26.97 -19.53 -23.24
CA LYS A 558 28.35 -19.70 -22.78
C LYS A 558 28.42 -20.94 -21.88
N GLU A 559 29.62 -21.51 -21.78
CA GLU A 559 29.85 -22.64 -20.88
C GLU A 559 29.38 -22.33 -19.47
N PRO A 560 28.80 -23.32 -18.75
CA PRO A 560 28.29 -23.11 -17.39
C PRO A 560 29.43 -22.84 -16.42
N SER A 561 29.67 -21.56 -16.15
CA SER A 561 30.59 -21.07 -15.12
C SER A 561 29.84 -20.17 -14.17
N LEU A 562 30.23 -20.13 -12.88
CA LEU A 562 29.65 -19.21 -11.91
C LEU A 562 29.77 -17.74 -12.36
N VAL A 563 30.87 -17.39 -13.02
CA VAL A 563 31.07 -16.05 -13.57
C VAL A 563 30.07 -15.77 -14.68
N ASN A 564 29.82 -16.73 -15.58
CA ASN A 564 28.86 -16.59 -16.66
C ASN A 564 27.40 -16.57 -16.17
N LEU A 565 27.11 -17.19 -15.03
CA LEU A 565 25.79 -17.13 -14.40
C LEU A 565 25.51 -15.75 -13.76
N LEU A 566 26.54 -15.13 -13.22
CA LEU A 566 26.44 -13.82 -12.53
C LEU A 566 26.62 -12.63 -13.47
N THR A 567 27.17 -12.85 -14.69
CA THR A 567 27.40 -11.78 -15.68
C THR A 567 26.24 -11.72 -16.64
N PRO A 568 25.56 -10.56 -16.80
CA PRO A 568 24.46 -10.42 -17.76
C PRO A 568 24.91 -10.74 -19.19
N ARG A 569 24.14 -11.55 -19.92
CA ARG A 569 24.44 -11.87 -21.34
C ARG A 569 24.33 -10.68 -22.25
N SER A 570 23.44 -9.75 -21.94
CA SER A 570 23.25 -8.50 -22.68
C SER A 570 24.53 -7.68 -22.83
N TRP A 571 25.50 -7.80 -21.92
CA TRP A 571 26.76 -7.07 -21.98
C TRP A 571 27.78 -7.64 -22.98
N SER A 572 27.66 -8.91 -23.33
CA SER A 572 28.63 -9.63 -24.18
C SER A 572 27.99 -10.29 -25.40
N CYS A 573 26.72 -10.00 -25.65
CA CYS A 573 26.01 -10.53 -26.80
C CYS A 573 26.48 -9.85 -28.08
N GLN A 574 27.28 -10.55 -28.89
CA GLN A 574 27.60 -10.15 -30.27
C GLN A 574 26.83 -11.12 -31.19
N LYS A 575 25.89 -10.61 -31.96
CA LYS A 575 25.32 -11.39 -33.06
C LYS A 575 26.40 -11.55 -34.14
N THR A 576 26.90 -12.75 -34.29
CA THR A 576 27.61 -13.11 -35.53
C THR A 576 26.60 -12.99 -36.66
N SER A 577 26.94 -12.21 -37.69
CA SER A 577 26.13 -11.96 -38.90
C SER A 577 25.95 -13.22 -39.80
N ALA A 578 25.94 -14.40 -39.20
CA ALA A 578 25.92 -15.67 -39.94
C ALA A 578 24.54 -16.34 -40.03
N ASP A 579 23.53 -15.87 -39.29
CA ASP A 579 22.16 -16.42 -39.39
C ASP A 579 21.24 -15.40 -40.06
N GLY A 580 21.38 -15.29 -41.36
CA GLY A 580 20.38 -14.73 -42.24
C GLY A 580 19.19 -15.67 -42.33
N LEU A 581 17.98 -15.10 -42.15
CA LEU A 581 16.61 -15.53 -42.41
C LEU A 581 15.76 -15.62 -41.18
#